data_6e75da20948ca3f7cdf61b72b4e7b09f
#
_entry.id   6e75da20948ca3f7cdf61b72b4e7b09f
#
_cell.length_a   1.000
_cell.length_b   1.000
_cell.length_c   1.000
_cell.angle_alpha   90.00
_cell.angle_beta   90.00
_cell.angle_gamma   90.00
#
_symmetry.space_group_name_H-M   'P 1'
#
loop_
_entity.id
_entity.type
_entity.pdbx_description
1 polymer ?
#
loop_
_entity_poly.entity_id
_entity_poly.type
_entity_poly.pdbx_seq_one_letter_code
_entity_poly.pdbx_strand_id
1 'polypeptide(L)'
;PACGCKIEKKETGNMIYEVPAAPGDADARRAVQPVIVYPNGTLAPPDLGLYRSARAGAFKTGEVLVQPREGGCFHVPAGGFFRISSVEGPQVGDLNLWNAHNLDERFYSGKTRAIHGTHVTTGERMWSNLPYLRPMATIIEDTLGWYGMDEFGGSIHDVIGTRCDPYTHHLLAGDDYHHCCHSNLSRALADETGRPLKEVEMQVHDVLNVFMCTGFTRDTGQYFMKASPVRPGDYIEFFAEIDLLGALSACPGGDCSSTHSSDAAACHPLLVEIFEPADGALDGWKSPPQSGYDRSHGR
;
A
#
# COMPACT_ATOMS: atom_id res chain seq x y z
N PRO A 1 40.15 15.15 -37.23
CA PRO A 1 39.52 13.88 -37.02
C PRO A 1 38.21 14.10 -36.27
N ALA A 2 37.10 13.91 -36.99
CA ALA A 2 35.76 14.02 -36.38
C ALA A 2 35.59 12.88 -35.38
N CYS A 3 35.36 13.21 -34.11
CA CYS A 3 34.97 12.29 -33.10
C CYS A 3 33.59 11.77 -33.48
N GLY A 4 33.51 10.56 -34.01
CA GLY A 4 32.24 9.89 -34.37
C GLY A 4 31.49 9.53 -33.11
N CYS A 5 30.58 10.41 -32.70
CA CYS A 5 29.66 10.14 -31.62
C CYS A 5 28.71 9.01 -32.07
N LYS A 6 28.89 7.80 -31.54
CA LYS A 6 27.93 6.70 -31.76
C LYS A 6 26.67 7.04 -31.00
N ILE A 7 25.59 7.36 -31.72
CA ILE A 7 24.28 7.50 -31.16
C ILE A 7 23.68 6.11 -31.03
N GLU A 8 23.49 5.64 -29.79
CA GLU A 8 22.72 4.42 -29.54
C GLU A 8 21.21 4.75 -29.52
N LYS A 9 20.44 3.96 -30.26
CA LYS A 9 18.98 4.07 -30.24
C LYS A 9 18.44 3.05 -29.26
N LYS A 10 17.68 3.50 -28.28
CA LYS A 10 16.99 2.64 -27.34
C LYS A 10 15.50 2.64 -27.67
N GLU A 11 14.92 1.47 -27.86
CA GLU A 11 13.47 1.31 -28.01
C GLU A 11 12.86 1.10 -26.63
N THR A 12 11.93 1.97 -26.25
CA THR A 12 11.04 1.74 -25.12
C THR A 12 9.61 1.92 -25.62
N GLY A 13 8.90 0.81 -25.74
CA GLY A 13 7.59 0.80 -26.41
C GLY A 13 7.72 1.23 -27.88
N ASN A 14 6.85 2.14 -28.34
CA ASN A 14 6.84 2.64 -29.71
C ASN A 14 7.71 3.89 -29.94
N MET A 15 8.51 4.33 -28.96
CA MET A 15 9.35 5.52 -29.07
C MET A 15 10.83 5.17 -29.19
N ILE A 16 11.47 5.78 -30.20
CA ILE A 16 12.92 5.68 -30.41
C ILE A 16 13.56 6.95 -29.84
N TYR A 17 14.42 6.78 -28.84
CA TYR A 17 15.17 7.89 -28.25
C TYR A 17 16.61 7.91 -28.77
N GLU A 18 17.11 9.09 -29.13
CA GLU A 18 18.54 9.30 -29.31
C GLU A 18 19.20 9.44 -27.93
N VAL A 19 19.98 8.46 -27.54
CA VAL A 19 20.71 8.50 -26.27
C VAL A 19 22.09 9.11 -26.52
N PRO A 20 22.51 10.16 -25.79
CA PRO A 20 23.84 10.72 -25.90
C PRO A 20 24.92 9.65 -25.63
N ALA A 21 26.05 9.74 -26.34
CA ALA A 21 27.16 8.86 -26.06
C ALA A 21 27.62 8.97 -24.59
N ALA A 22 27.93 7.84 -23.98
CA ALA A 22 28.43 7.83 -22.61
C ALA A 22 29.77 8.60 -22.51
N PRO A 23 29.96 9.42 -21.47
CA PRO A 23 31.21 10.12 -21.24
C PRO A 23 32.35 9.12 -20.90
N GLY A 24 33.60 9.53 -21.03
CA GLY A 24 34.76 8.65 -20.80
C GLY A 24 34.87 8.12 -19.35
N ASP A 25 34.21 8.77 -18.38
CA ASP A 25 34.16 8.40 -16.97
C ASP A 25 32.85 7.74 -16.55
N ALA A 26 32.04 7.28 -17.50
CA ALA A 26 30.71 6.72 -17.24
C ALA A 26 30.71 5.56 -16.22
N ASP A 27 31.67 4.66 -16.33
CA ASP A 27 31.74 3.50 -15.44
C ASP A 27 32.12 3.91 -14.01
N ALA A 28 33.01 4.89 -13.85
CA ALA A 28 33.33 5.43 -12.53
C ALA A 28 32.10 6.10 -11.89
N ARG A 29 31.29 6.83 -12.65
CA ARG A 29 30.05 7.43 -12.17
C ARG A 29 29.02 6.37 -11.76
N ARG A 30 28.90 5.27 -12.51
CA ARG A 30 28.00 4.16 -12.18
C ARG A 30 28.44 3.36 -10.97
N ALA A 31 29.74 3.32 -10.70
CA ALA A 31 30.32 2.55 -9.58
C ALA A 31 30.15 3.21 -8.20
N VAL A 32 29.60 4.44 -8.14
CA VAL A 32 29.33 5.11 -6.86
C VAL A 32 28.35 4.29 -6.04
N GLN A 33 28.72 4.02 -4.77
CA GLN A 33 27.90 3.20 -3.88
C GLN A 33 26.65 3.96 -3.43
N PRO A 34 25.47 3.30 -3.39
CA PRO A 34 24.25 3.92 -2.89
C PRO A 34 24.29 4.13 -1.38
N VAL A 35 23.50 5.08 -0.90
CA VAL A 35 23.32 5.38 0.52
C VAL A 35 21.84 5.24 0.87
N ILE A 36 21.54 4.54 1.97
CA ILE A 36 20.16 4.47 2.49
C ILE A 36 19.76 5.82 3.05
N VAL A 37 18.71 6.43 2.50
CA VAL A 37 18.25 7.80 2.83
C VAL A 37 17.72 7.89 4.25
N TYR A 38 16.91 6.91 4.66
CA TYR A 38 16.33 6.83 6.00
C TYR A 38 16.69 5.47 6.61
N PRO A 39 17.85 5.36 7.30
CA PRO A 39 18.19 4.11 7.98
C PRO A 39 17.17 3.86 9.10
N ASN A 40 16.38 2.80 8.95
CA ASN A 40 15.29 2.46 9.88
C ASN A 40 15.75 2.16 11.32
N GLY A 41 17.00 1.81 11.53
CA GLY A 41 17.58 1.64 12.85
C GLY A 41 17.61 2.91 13.73
N THR A 42 17.28 4.09 13.19
CA THR A 42 17.16 5.34 13.96
C THR A 42 15.75 5.55 14.53
N LEU A 43 14.77 4.77 14.11
CA LEU A 43 13.41 4.81 14.62
C LEU A 43 13.24 3.77 15.73
N ALA A 44 12.60 4.16 16.85
CA ALA A 44 12.23 3.19 17.86
C ALA A 44 11.31 2.12 17.24
N PRO A 45 11.61 0.82 17.40
CA PRO A 45 10.75 -0.24 16.89
C PRO A 45 9.39 -0.22 17.59
N PRO A 46 8.32 -0.77 16.98
CA PRO A 46 7.06 -0.97 17.67
C PRO A 46 7.23 -2.01 18.78
N ASP A 47 6.43 -1.90 19.83
CA ASP A 47 6.36 -2.93 20.87
C ASP A 47 5.44 -4.08 20.42
N LEU A 48 5.96 -4.93 19.53
CA LEU A 48 5.22 -6.09 19.03
C LEU A 48 4.87 -7.08 20.15
N GLY A 49 5.64 -7.13 21.23
CA GLY A 49 5.35 -7.97 22.38
C GLY A 49 4.06 -7.53 23.07
N LEU A 50 3.94 -6.24 23.37
CA LEU A 50 2.73 -5.65 23.94
C LEU A 50 1.52 -5.84 22.99
N TYR A 51 1.68 -5.49 21.71
CA TYR A 51 0.58 -5.57 20.75
C TYR A 51 0.04 -6.99 20.58
N ARG A 52 0.91 -7.98 20.42
CA ARG A 52 0.52 -9.39 20.32
C ARG A 52 -0.10 -9.93 21.58
N SER A 53 0.41 -9.52 22.75
CA SER A 53 -0.18 -9.88 24.04
C SER A 53 -1.59 -9.32 24.19
N ALA A 54 -1.79 -8.05 23.86
CA ALA A 54 -3.10 -7.41 23.88
C ALA A 54 -4.06 -8.06 22.86
N ARG A 55 -3.55 -8.40 21.66
CA ARG A 55 -4.34 -9.08 20.62
C ARG A 55 -4.81 -10.48 21.04
N ALA A 56 -3.98 -11.23 21.75
CA ALA A 56 -4.32 -12.58 22.21
C ALA A 56 -5.54 -12.61 23.15
N GLY A 57 -5.78 -11.52 23.90
CA GLY A 57 -6.96 -11.34 24.76
C GLY A 57 -8.08 -10.50 24.15
N ALA A 58 -7.94 -10.08 22.89
CA ALA A 58 -8.91 -9.21 22.23
C ALA A 58 -10.16 -9.98 21.78
N PHE A 59 -11.29 -9.29 21.73
CA PHE A 59 -12.56 -9.83 21.27
C PHE A 59 -12.98 -9.13 19.98
N LYS A 60 -13.65 -9.87 19.10
CA LYS A 60 -14.15 -9.36 17.83
C LYS A 60 -15.34 -8.43 18.07
N THR A 61 -15.26 -7.21 17.53
CA THR A 61 -16.29 -6.18 17.66
C THR A 61 -17.01 -5.89 16.35
N GLY A 62 -16.41 -6.27 15.22
CA GLY A 62 -17.04 -6.04 13.92
C GLY A 62 -16.38 -6.83 12.80
N GLU A 63 -17.07 -6.84 11.67
CA GLU A 63 -16.55 -7.39 10.42
C GLU A 63 -17.17 -6.71 9.21
N VAL A 64 -16.42 -6.68 8.10
CA VAL A 64 -16.89 -6.23 6.79
C VAL A 64 -16.45 -7.25 5.74
N LEU A 65 -17.40 -7.90 5.08
CA LEU A 65 -17.15 -8.75 3.94
C LEU A 65 -17.20 -7.90 2.68
N VAL A 66 -16.03 -7.59 2.12
CA VAL A 66 -15.89 -6.83 0.88
C VAL A 66 -16.12 -7.78 -0.29
N GLN A 67 -17.22 -7.56 -1.01
CA GLN A 67 -17.60 -8.40 -2.15
C GLN A 67 -16.62 -8.24 -3.32
N PRO A 68 -16.51 -9.25 -4.19
CA PRO A 68 -15.67 -9.18 -5.39
C PRO A 68 -15.96 -7.92 -6.21
N ARG A 69 -14.92 -7.18 -6.58
CA ARG A 69 -14.99 -5.95 -7.39
C ARG A 69 -15.71 -4.77 -6.72
N GLU A 70 -15.90 -4.85 -5.40
CA GLU A 70 -16.53 -3.78 -4.61
C GLU A 70 -15.54 -3.22 -3.58
N GLY A 71 -15.96 -2.15 -2.89
CA GLY A 71 -15.25 -1.55 -1.77
C GLY A 71 -16.11 -1.55 -0.50
N GLY A 72 -15.45 -1.53 0.65
CA GLY A 72 -16.12 -1.40 1.94
C GLY A 72 -15.30 -0.60 2.93
N CYS A 73 -15.96 0.25 3.73
CA CYS A 73 -15.35 1.00 4.82
C CYS A 73 -15.48 0.26 6.16
N PHE A 74 -14.55 0.56 7.06
CA PHE A 74 -14.54 0.04 8.43
C PHE A 74 -13.86 1.03 9.37
N HIS A 75 -14.23 0.98 10.65
CA HIS A 75 -13.63 1.81 11.70
C HIS A 75 -12.87 0.95 12.68
N VAL A 76 -11.72 1.47 13.14
CA VAL A 76 -10.90 0.82 14.18
C VAL A 76 -10.48 1.87 15.18
N PRO A 77 -10.85 1.72 16.49
CA PRO A 77 -10.39 2.65 17.50
C PRO A 77 -8.89 2.55 17.73
N ALA A 78 -8.26 3.63 18.18
CA ALA A 78 -6.87 3.61 18.60
C ALA A 78 -6.65 2.52 19.66
N GLY A 79 -5.60 1.69 19.48
CA GLY A 79 -5.36 0.51 20.31
C GLY A 79 -6.13 -0.74 19.89
N GLY A 80 -7.06 -0.63 18.94
CA GLY A 80 -7.75 -1.77 18.34
C GLY A 80 -6.90 -2.48 17.30
N PHE A 81 -7.48 -3.55 16.73
CA PHE A 81 -6.82 -4.35 15.68
C PHE A 81 -7.77 -4.55 14.51
N PHE A 82 -7.20 -4.71 13.33
CA PHE A 82 -7.96 -5.20 12.18
C PHE A 82 -7.16 -6.22 11.39
N ARG A 83 -7.86 -7.23 10.89
CA ARG A 83 -7.31 -8.31 10.09
C ARG A 83 -7.99 -8.32 8.74
N ILE A 84 -7.20 -8.39 7.68
CA ILE A 84 -7.68 -8.59 6.31
C ILE A 84 -7.32 -10.02 5.91
N SER A 85 -8.33 -10.81 5.51
CA SER A 85 -8.18 -12.22 5.19
C SER A 85 -8.71 -12.55 3.79
N SER A 86 -8.02 -13.47 3.12
CA SER A 86 -8.55 -14.17 1.95
C SER A 86 -9.44 -15.32 2.41
N VAL A 87 -10.70 -15.40 1.94
CA VAL A 87 -11.69 -16.33 2.50
C VAL A 87 -12.09 -17.46 1.55
N GLU A 88 -12.27 -17.19 0.25
CA GLU A 88 -12.78 -18.17 -0.70
C GLU A 88 -11.77 -18.58 -1.78
N GLY A 89 -10.85 -17.71 -2.10
CA GLY A 89 -9.85 -17.93 -3.16
C GLY A 89 -8.79 -16.84 -3.17
N PRO A 90 -7.78 -16.94 -4.04
CA PRO A 90 -6.73 -15.94 -4.13
C PRO A 90 -7.30 -14.61 -4.59
N GLN A 91 -7.18 -13.57 -3.76
CA GLN A 91 -7.69 -12.24 -4.01
C GLN A 91 -6.73 -11.19 -3.47
N VAL A 92 -6.40 -10.19 -4.29
CA VAL A 92 -5.67 -9.00 -3.84
C VAL A 92 -6.62 -7.85 -3.52
N GLY A 93 -6.18 -6.93 -2.67
CA GLY A 93 -6.99 -5.78 -2.27
C GLY A 93 -6.18 -4.51 -2.17
N ASP A 94 -6.87 -3.39 -2.31
CA ASP A 94 -6.29 -2.05 -2.19
C ASP A 94 -6.82 -1.38 -0.93
N LEU A 95 -5.93 -1.09 0.02
CA LEU A 95 -6.26 -0.51 1.31
C LEU A 95 -5.91 0.98 1.35
N ASN A 96 -6.89 1.81 1.67
CA ASN A 96 -6.70 3.19 2.11
C ASN A 96 -6.97 3.33 3.62
N LEU A 97 -6.21 4.21 4.30
CA LEU A 97 -6.36 4.54 5.71
C LEU A 97 -6.40 6.05 5.91
N TRP A 98 -7.35 6.53 6.69
CA TRP A 98 -7.46 7.92 7.15
C TRP A 98 -7.55 7.95 8.68
N ASN A 99 -7.18 9.08 9.26
CA ASN A 99 -7.61 9.41 10.62
C ASN A 99 -9.13 9.57 10.62
N ALA A 100 -9.82 8.82 11.48
CA ALA A 100 -11.30 8.80 11.54
C ALA A 100 -11.91 10.19 11.82
N HIS A 101 -11.15 11.11 12.43
CA HIS A 101 -11.60 12.45 12.79
C HIS A 101 -11.14 13.53 11.82
N ASN A 102 -10.23 13.18 10.87
CA ASN A 102 -9.65 14.13 9.93
C ASN A 102 -9.14 13.43 8.66
N LEU A 103 -9.91 13.45 7.59
CA LEU A 103 -9.55 12.81 6.31
C LEU A 103 -8.33 13.44 5.61
N ASP A 104 -7.88 14.61 6.03
CA ASP A 104 -6.64 15.20 5.52
C ASP A 104 -5.40 14.48 6.06
N GLU A 105 -5.49 13.81 7.21
CA GLU A 105 -4.46 12.91 7.72
C GLU A 105 -4.73 11.50 7.19
N ARG A 106 -3.93 11.07 6.22
CA ARG A 106 -4.11 9.82 5.50
C ARG A 106 -2.80 9.10 5.24
N PHE A 107 -2.87 7.82 4.96
CA PHE A 107 -1.72 7.01 4.63
C PHE A 107 -0.91 7.59 3.48
N TYR A 108 0.41 7.56 3.63
CA TYR A 108 1.37 8.07 2.66
C TYR A 108 2.34 6.98 2.22
N SER A 109 2.04 6.33 1.11
CA SER A 109 2.85 5.26 0.53
C SER A 109 4.30 5.70 0.29
N GLY A 110 4.51 6.90 -0.25
CA GLY A 110 5.84 7.43 -0.55
C GLY A 110 6.76 7.55 0.66
N LYS A 111 6.25 7.98 1.83
CA LYS A 111 7.05 8.07 3.05
C LYS A 111 7.24 6.69 3.70
N THR A 112 6.21 5.87 3.70
CA THR A 112 6.29 4.48 4.18
C THR A 112 7.34 3.70 3.40
N ARG A 113 7.34 3.79 2.06
CA ARG A 113 8.35 3.19 1.20
C ARG A 113 9.76 3.71 1.49
N ALA A 114 9.92 5.01 1.70
CA ALA A 114 11.24 5.59 1.97
C ALA A 114 11.83 5.11 3.30
N ILE A 115 10.98 4.80 4.29
CA ILE A 115 11.41 4.36 5.63
C ILE A 115 11.60 2.84 5.69
N HIS A 116 10.66 2.06 5.14
CA HIS A 116 10.64 0.60 5.30
C HIS A 116 11.10 -0.17 4.06
N GLY A 117 10.83 0.35 2.88
CA GLY A 117 11.09 -0.35 1.60
C GLY A 117 9.84 -0.40 0.73
N THR A 118 9.97 -1.08 -0.40
CA THR A 118 8.91 -1.15 -1.41
C THR A 118 7.74 -2.05 -1.02
N HIS A 119 7.98 -3.01 -0.14
CA HIS A 119 7.00 -3.95 0.38
C HIS A 119 7.08 -3.93 1.90
N VAL A 120 5.97 -4.16 2.55
CA VAL A 120 5.85 -4.09 4.01
C VAL A 120 5.33 -5.41 4.59
N THR A 121 5.83 -5.75 5.78
CA THR A 121 5.49 -6.98 6.50
C THR A 121 5.50 -6.74 8.01
N THR A 122 5.44 -7.79 8.80
CA THR A 122 5.41 -7.73 10.27
C THR A 122 6.49 -6.82 10.86
N GLY A 123 6.08 -5.92 11.73
CA GLY A 123 6.94 -4.94 12.41
C GLY A 123 7.03 -3.59 11.71
N GLU A 124 6.50 -3.47 10.50
CA GLU A 124 6.54 -2.23 9.74
C GLU A 124 5.27 -1.42 9.91
N ARG A 125 5.39 -0.10 9.71
CA ARG A 125 4.36 0.88 10.04
C ARG A 125 3.85 1.59 8.80
N MET A 126 2.55 1.79 8.75
CA MET A 126 1.88 2.66 7.78
C MET A 126 1.96 4.10 8.30
N TRP A 127 2.65 4.98 7.58
CA TRP A 127 2.88 6.36 8.00
C TRP A 127 1.87 7.33 7.39
N SER A 128 1.43 8.34 8.16
CA SER A 128 0.59 9.40 7.64
C SER A 128 1.37 10.43 6.83
N ASN A 129 0.63 11.19 6.02
CA ASN A 129 1.17 12.27 5.18
C ASN A 129 1.63 13.49 6.00
N LEU A 130 2.38 14.37 5.33
CA LEU A 130 2.71 15.68 5.90
C LEU A 130 1.44 16.55 5.99
N PRO A 131 1.34 17.37 7.02
CA PRO A 131 2.33 17.70 8.04
C PRO A 131 2.29 16.80 9.27
N TYR A 132 1.42 15.81 9.33
CA TYR A 132 1.15 14.97 10.52
C TYR A 132 2.31 14.02 10.84
N LEU A 133 2.73 13.25 9.88
CA LEU A 133 3.84 12.29 9.90
C LEU A 133 3.99 11.52 11.21
N ARG A 134 3.08 10.57 11.42
CA ARG A 134 3.11 9.61 12.54
C ARG A 134 2.67 8.23 12.05
N PRO A 135 2.97 7.15 12.77
CA PRO A 135 2.38 5.86 12.51
C PRO A 135 0.85 5.91 12.62
N MET A 136 0.16 5.35 11.63
CA MET A 136 -1.29 5.16 11.65
C MET A 136 -1.65 3.74 12.07
N ALA A 137 -0.92 2.77 11.53
CA ALA A 137 -1.07 1.36 11.84
C ALA A 137 0.28 0.65 11.82
N THR A 138 0.42 -0.40 12.62
CA THR A 138 1.59 -1.29 12.65
C THR A 138 1.17 -2.69 12.27
N ILE A 139 1.87 -3.33 11.32
CA ILE A 139 1.64 -4.73 10.95
C ILE A 139 2.17 -5.61 12.09
N ILE A 140 1.28 -6.37 12.74
CA ILE A 140 1.64 -7.25 13.85
C ILE A 140 1.79 -8.71 13.45
N GLU A 141 1.14 -9.11 12.35
CA GLU A 141 1.23 -10.44 11.78
C GLU A 141 0.96 -10.42 10.27
N ASP A 142 1.68 -11.27 9.53
CA ASP A 142 1.58 -11.43 8.09
C ASP A 142 1.90 -12.89 7.75
N THR A 143 0.90 -13.64 7.30
CA THR A 143 1.06 -15.07 6.96
C THR A 143 1.86 -15.28 5.69
N LEU A 144 2.06 -14.24 4.88
CA LEU A 144 2.86 -14.27 3.65
C LEU A 144 4.28 -13.74 3.83
N GLY A 145 4.67 -13.34 5.06
CA GLY A 145 6.01 -12.83 5.35
C GLY A 145 7.16 -13.81 5.00
N TRP A 146 6.86 -15.09 4.84
CA TRP A 146 7.80 -16.12 4.39
C TRP A 146 8.26 -15.95 2.94
N TYR A 147 7.47 -15.21 2.11
CA TYR A 147 7.74 -15.10 0.68
C TYR A 147 9.06 -14.35 0.40
N GLY A 148 9.33 -13.28 1.13
CA GLY A 148 10.53 -12.45 0.94
C GLY A 148 10.59 -11.82 -0.45
N MET A 149 11.80 -11.69 -1.01
CA MET A 149 12.05 -11.18 -2.35
C MET A 149 12.35 -12.35 -3.30
N ASP A 150 11.61 -12.46 -4.39
CA ASP A 150 11.81 -13.52 -5.37
C ASP A 150 12.92 -13.20 -6.40
N GLU A 151 13.22 -14.15 -7.30
CA GLU A 151 14.27 -14.01 -8.33
C GLU A 151 14.01 -12.88 -9.34
N PHE A 152 12.73 -12.46 -9.50
CA PHE A 152 12.34 -11.36 -10.37
C PHE A 152 12.42 -10.00 -9.66
N GLY A 153 12.65 -9.98 -8.36
CA GLY A 153 12.60 -8.77 -7.54
C GLY A 153 11.18 -8.42 -7.09
N GLY A 154 10.27 -9.40 -7.09
CA GLY A 154 8.92 -9.28 -6.59
C GLY A 154 8.79 -9.68 -5.11
N SER A 155 7.88 -9.03 -4.40
CA SER A 155 7.48 -9.35 -3.03
C SER A 155 6.00 -9.01 -2.81
N ILE A 156 5.51 -9.25 -1.60
CA ILE A 156 4.09 -9.11 -1.25
C ILE A 156 3.85 -7.84 -0.44
N HIS A 157 2.62 -7.28 -0.52
CA HIS A 157 2.19 -6.08 0.22
C HIS A 157 2.94 -4.82 -0.15
N ASP A 158 2.83 -4.40 -1.42
CA ASP A 158 3.59 -3.25 -1.88
C ASP A 158 3.00 -1.89 -1.47
N VAL A 159 3.91 -0.95 -1.32
CA VAL A 159 3.67 0.49 -1.22
C VAL A 159 4.41 1.25 -2.33
N ILE A 160 4.63 0.57 -3.44
CA ILE A 160 5.35 1.08 -4.62
C ILE A 160 4.42 1.83 -5.54
N GLY A 161 3.36 1.09 -5.92
CA GLY A 161 2.49 1.45 -6.99
C GLY A 161 1.32 2.29 -6.55
N THR A 162 0.34 2.22 -7.36
CA THR A 162 -0.91 2.92 -7.19
C THR A 162 -2.04 1.90 -7.31
N ARG A 163 -3.23 2.35 -7.35
CA ARG A 163 -4.45 1.59 -7.61
C ARG A 163 -4.84 1.69 -9.08
N CYS A 164 -5.59 0.71 -9.58
CA CYS A 164 -6.28 0.87 -10.85
C CYS A 164 -7.35 1.96 -10.75
N ASP A 165 -7.49 2.77 -11.82
CA ASP A 165 -8.35 3.93 -11.85
C ASP A 165 -9.04 4.10 -13.23
N PRO A 166 -10.19 4.78 -13.29
CA PRO A 166 -10.94 4.93 -14.53
C PRO A 166 -10.27 5.88 -15.52
N TYR A 167 -9.44 6.81 -15.06
CA TYR A 167 -8.78 7.80 -15.91
C TYR A 167 -7.69 7.14 -16.76
N THR A 168 -6.83 6.33 -16.13
CA THR A 168 -5.80 5.56 -16.83
C THR A 168 -6.44 4.51 -17.74
N HIS A 169 -7.51 3.84 -17.30
CA HIS A 169 -8.23 2.90 -18.14
C HIS A 169 -8.80 3.58 -19.40
N HIS A 170 -9.47 4.72 -19.24
CA HIS A 170 -9.98 5.51 -20.37
C HIS A 170 -8.87 5.93 -21.32
N LEU A 171 -7.71 6.38 -20.79
CA LEU A 171 -6.55 6.77 -21.58
C LEU A 171 -5.98 5.62 -22.43
N LEU A 172 -5.95 4.40 -21.88
CA LEU A 172 -5.30 3.25 -22.53
C LEU A 172 -6.25 2.42 -23.38
N ALA A 173 -7.51 2.26 -22.98
CA ALA A 173 -8.52 1.43 -23.64
C ALA A 173 -9.58 2.24 -24.40
N GLY A 174 -9.78 3.50 -24.04
CA GLY A 174 -10.73 4.41 -24.71
C GLY A 174 -12.19 4.23 -24.26
N ASP A 175 -12.45 3.46 -23.20
CA ASP A 175 -13.77 3.25 -22.61
C ASP A 175 -13.76 3.52 -21.10
N ASP A 176 -14.96 3.59 -20.50
CA ASP A 176 -15.13 3.85 -19.08
C ASP A 176 -15.26 2.52 -18.32
N TYR A 177 -14.38 2.35 -17.32
CA TYR A 177 -14.41 1.19 -16.43
C TYR A 177 -14.57 1.62 -14.97
N HIS A 178 -15.70 1.25 -14.37
CA HIS A 178 -16.10 1.75 -13.04
C HIS A 178 -15.93 0.75 -11.89
N HIS A 179 -15.50 -0.49 -12.16
CA HIS A 179 -15.23 -1.49 -11.12
C HIS A 179 -13.75 -1.52 -10.67
N CYS A 180 -12.95 -0.52 -11.06
CA CYS A 180 -11.57 -0.37 -10.62
C CYS A 180 -11.49 0.02 -9.13
N CYS A 181 -10.34 -0.23 -8.50
CA CYS A 181 -10.17 0.02 -7.07
C CYS A 181 -10.36 1.49 -6.68
N HIS A 182 -9.92 2.44 -7.52
CA HIS A 182 -10.18 3.87 -7.27
C HIS A 182 -11.68 4.19 -7.16
N SER A 183 -12.49 3.67 -8.09
CA SER A 183 -13.94 3.89 -8.08
C SER A 183 -14.61 3.18 -6.89
N ASN A 184 -14.15 1.96 -6.55
CA ASN A 184 -14.65 1.20 -5.42
C ASN A 184 -14.40 1.94 -4.08
N LEU A 185 -13.16 2.40 -3.87
CA LEU A 185 -12.78 3.17 -2.68
C LEU A 185 -13.53 4.51 -2.61
N SER A 186 -13.71 5.19 -3.74
CA SER A 186 -14.44 6.46 -3.81
C SER A 186 -15.91 6.28 -3.45
N ARG A 187 -16.58 5.25 -3.98
CA ARG A 187 -17.97 4.94 -3.62
C ARG A 187 -18.11 4.57 -2.15
N ALA A 188 -17.26 3.66 -1.66
CA ALA A 188 -17.28 3.25 -0.26
C ALA A 188 -17.11 4.46 0.68
N LEU A 189 -16.18 5.37 0.38
CA LEU A 189 -15.96 6.58 1.19
C LEU A 189 -17.13 7.57 1.08
N ALA A 190 -17.77 7.69 -0.08
CA ALA A 190 -18.95 8.53 -0.27
C ALA A 190 -20.14 8.02 0.56
N ASP A 191 -20.38 6.72 0.51
CA ASP A 191 -21.46 6.06 1.26
C ASP A 191 -21.22 6.18 2.77
N GLU A 192 -19.99 5.98 3.24
CA GLU A 192 -19.61 6.09 4.65
C GLU A 192 -19.76 7.52 5.19
N THR A 193 -19.32 8.51 4.41
CA THR A 193 -19.31 9.91 4.87
C THR A 193 -20.58 10.67 4.57
N GLY A 194 -21.46 10.15 3.72
CA GLY A 194 -22.64 10.85 3.19
C GLY A 194 -22.30 12.06 2.32
N ARG A 195 -21.04 12.20 1.89
CA ARG A 195 -20.56 13.34 1.08
C ARG A 195 -20.66 13.02 -0.42
N PRO A 196 -20.80 14.04 -1.27
CA PRO A 196 -20.81 13.86 -2.71
C PRO A 196 -19.56 13.16 -3.23
N LEU A 197 -19.72 12.20 -4.15
CA LEU A 197 -18.63 11.40 -4.70
C LEU A 197 -17.45 12.25 -5.21
N LYS A 198 -17.73 13.36 -5.93
CA LYS A 198 -16.69 14.27 -6.47
C LYS A 198 -15.84 14.96 -5.39
N GLU A 199 -16.35 15.08 -4.17
CA GLU A 199 -15.60 15.67 -3.06
C GLU A 199 -14.70 14.64 -2.40
N VAL A 200 -15.23 13.43 -2.18
CA VAL A 200 -14.48 12.38 -1.47
C VAL A 200 -13.48 11.67 -2.37
N GLU A 201 -13.70 11.64 -3.68
CA GLU A 201 -12.75 11.08 -4.64
C GLU A 201 -11.34 11.68 -4.47
N MET A 202 -11.24 12.97 -4.16
CA MET A 202 -9.97 13.66 -3.92
C MET A 202 -9.27 13.21 -2.63
N GLN A 203 -9.96 12.49 -1.75
CA GLN A 203 -9.39 11.91 -0.53
C GLN A 203 -8.81 10.52 -0.76
N VAL A 204 -9.23 9.81 -1.82
CA VAL A 204 -8.68 8.52 -2.20
C VAL A 204 -7.23 8.71 -2.67
N HIS A 205 -6.31 8.02 -2.01
CA HIS A 205 -4.86 8.19 -2.17
C HIS A 205 -4.19 6.88 -2.57
N ASP A 206 -2.87 6.88 -2.74
CA ASP A 206 -2.11 5.67 -3.02
C ASP A 206 -2.29 4.64 -1.90
N VAL A 207 -2.39 3.40 -2.28
CA VAL A 207 -2.84 2.30 -1.43
C VAL A 207 -1.67 1.47 -0.87
N LEU A 208 -1.96 0.68 0.16
CA LEU A 208 -1.27 -0.57 0.38
C LEU A 208 -1.94 -1.63 -0.49
N ASN A 209 -1.17 -2.24 -1.40
CA ASN A 209 -1.63 -3.36 -2.25
C ASN A 209 -1.56 -4.67 -1.46
N VAL A 210 -2.65 -4.99 -0.76
CA VAL A 210 -2.73 -6.16 0.12
C VAL A 210 -2.70 -7.45 -0.69
N PHE A 211 -1.81 -8.39 -0.32
CA PHE A 211 -1.59 -9.68 -0.98
C PHE A 211 -1.05 -9.61 -2.42
N MET A 212 -0.87 -8.42 -2.97
CA MET A 212 -0.40 -8.26 -4.34
C MET A 212 1.11 -8.55 -4.43
N CYS A 213 1.50 -9.38 -5.39
CA CYS A 213 2.90 -9.66 -5.68
C CYS A 213 3.39 -8.77 -6.82
N THR A 214 4.32 -7.88 -6.52
CA THR A 214 4.79 -6.85 -7.45
C THR A 214 6.28 -6.59 -7.36
N GLY A 215 6.81 -5.87 -8.33
CA GLY A 215 8.21 -5.46 -8.35
C GLY A 215 8.53 -4.57 -9.56
N PHE A 216 9.81 -4.37 -9.81
CA PHE A 216 10.29 -3.64 -10.99
C PHE A 216 11.18 -4.54 -11.85
N THR A 217 10.97 -4.52 -13.16
CA THR A 217 11.85 -5.19 -14.11
C THR A 217 13.27 -4.61 -14.01
N ARG A 218 14.30 -5.46 -14.03
CA ARG A 218 15.69 -5.03 -13.82
C ARG A 218 16.27 -4.22 -14.98
N ASP A 219 15.79 -4.46 -16.18
CA ASP A 219 16.27 -3.85 -17.41
C ASP A 219 15.58 -2.52 -17.73
N THR A 220 14.27 -2.43 -17.54
CA THR A 220 13.46 -1.26 -17.89
C THR A 220 12.96 -0.46 -16.70
N GLY A 221 12.98 -1.03 -15.49
CA GLY A 221 12.42 -0.41 -14.29
C GLY A 221 10.89 -0.32 -14.33
N GLN A 222 10.21 -1.11 -15.21
CA GLN A 222 8.77 -1.12 -15.29
C GLN A 222 8.17 -1.85 -14.10
N TYR A 223 7.09 -1.28 -13.56
CA TYR A 223 6.30 -1.93 -12.53
C TYR A 223 5.60 -3.16 -13.10
N PHE A 224 5.75 -4.29 -12.44
CA PHE A 224 5.09 -5.53 -12.82
C PHE A 224 4.25 -6.09 -11.67
N MET A 225 3.27 -6.89 -12.02
CA MET A 225 2.53 -7.76 -11.11
C MET A 225 2.63 -9.20 -11.58
N LYS A 226 2.45 -10.14 -10.67
CA LYS A 226 2.36 -11.58 -10.95
C LYS A 226 1.33 -12.22 -10.01
N ALA A 227 0.92 -13.44 -10.33
CA ALA A 227 -0.04 -14.19 -9.54
C ALA A 227 0.33 -14.17 -8.05
N SER A 228 -0.60 -13.72 -7.22
CA SER A 228 -0.43 -13.69 -5.77
C SER A 228 -0.32 -15.12 -5.21
N PRO A 229 0.59 -15.35 -4.25
CA PRO A 229 0.66 -16.63 -3.55
C PRO A 229 -0.45 -16.83 -2.51
N VAL A 230 -1.27 -15.80 -2.26
CA VAL A 230 -2.33 -15.83 -1.24
C VAL A 230 -3.30 -16.99 -1.43
N ARG A 231 -3.74 -17.59 -0.34
CA ARG A 231 -4.71 -18.71 -0.31
C ARG A 231 -5.79 -18.43 0.73
N PRO A 232 -6.94 -19.09 0.66
CA PRO A 232 -7.93 -19.04 1.72
C PRO A 232 -7.33 -19.34 3.09
N GLY A 233 -7.57 -18.44 4.05
CA GLY A 233 -7.00 -18.50 5.40
C GLY A 233 -5.72 -17.67 5.60
N ASP A 234 -5.07 -17.20 4.53
CA ASP A 234 -4.00 -16.22 4.66
C ASP A 234 -4.56 -14.85 5.07
N TYR A 235 -3.79 -14.13 5.88
CA TYR A 235 -4.17 -12.82 6.39
C TYR A 235 -2.96 -11.92 6.67
N ILE A 236 -3.25 -10.62 6.74
CA ILE A 236 -2.39 -9.60 7.31
C ILE A 236 -3.15 -8.89 8.43
N GLU A 237 -2.52 -8.68 9.59
CA GLU A 237 -3.14 -8.10 10.77
C GLU A 237 -2.39 -6.87 11.26
N PHE A 238 -3.17 -5.85 11.64
CA PHE A 238 -2.66 -4.54 12.03
C PHE A 238 -3.13 -4.16 13.43
N PHE A 239 -2.25 -3.43 14.13
CA PHE A 239 -2.58 -2.65 15.32
C PHE A 239 -2.84 -1.20 14.91
N ALA A 240 -3.95 -0.61 15.32
CA ALA A 240 -4.31 0.78 15.04
C ALA A 240 -3.62 1.72 16.02
N GLU A 241 -2.66 2.52 15.53
CA GLU A 241 -1.93 3.49 16.35
C GLU A 241 -2.74 4.77 16.63
N ILE A 242 -3.75 5.04 15.82
CA ILE A 242 -4.71 6.14 15.95
C ILE A 242 -6.11 5.64 15.62
N ASP A 243 -7.16 6.43 15.89
CA ASP A 243 -8.50 6.13 15.40
C ASP A 243 -8.50 6.14 13.86
N LEU A 244 -8.88 5.03 13.26
CA LEU A 244 -8.82 4.81 11.82
C LEU A 244 -10.21 4.71 11.19
N LEU A 245 -10.36 5.37 10.05
CA LEU A 245 -11.28 4.99 8.99
C LEU A 245 -10.46 4.27 7.92
N GLY A 246 -10.78 3.01 7.66
CA GLY A 246 -10.21 2.22 6.58
C GLY A 246 -11.21 2.02 5.45
N ALA A 247 -10.71 1.89 4.22
CA ALA A 247 -11.48 1.39 3.10
C ALA A 247 -10.66 0.35 2.34
N LEU A 248 -11.28 -0.78 2.04
CA LEU A 248 -10.68 -1.87 1.29
C LEU A 248 -11.47 -2.11 0.01
N SER A 249 -10.77 -2.23 -1.12
CA SER A 249 -11.34 -2.69 -2.39
C SER A 249 -10.87 -4.11 -2.67
N ALA A 250 -11.79 -5.04 -2.97
CA ALA A 250 -11.45 -6.33 -3.55
C ALA A 250 -11.17 -6.13 -5.06
N CYS A 251 -9.90 -6.19 -5.43
CA CYS A 251 -9.42 -5.77 -6.74
C CYS A 251 -10.07 -6.57 -7.89
N PRO A 252 -10.52 -5.92 -8.99
CA PRO A 252 -11.06 -6.64 -10.15
C PRO A 252 -10.03 -7.50 -10.89
N GLY A 253 -8.75 -7.33 -10.61
CA GLY A 253 -7.67 -8.19 -11.10
C GLY A 253 -7.58 -9.56 -10.43
N GLY A 254 -8.44 -9.86 -9.44
CA GLY A 254 -8.46 -11.15 -8.74
C GLY A 254 -7.14 -11.41 -8.00
N ASP A 255 -6.38 -12.40 -8.44
CA ASP A 255 -5.04 -12.72 -7.94
C ASP A 255 -3.89 -12.07 -8.73
N CYS A 256 -4.21 -11.22 -9.70
CA CYS A 256 -3.25 -10.60 -10.63
C CYS A 256 -2.49 -11.57 -11.56
N SER A 257 -3.02 -12.78 -11.79
CA SER A 257 -2.44 -13.76 -12.73
C SER A 257 -2.72 -13.44 -14.21
N SER A 258 -3.63 -12.51 -14.47
CA SER A 258 -4.03 -12.09 -15.83
C SER A 258 -3.85 -10.59 -16.01
N THR A 259 -4.01 -10.13 -17.25
CA THR A 259 -3.96 -8.69 -17.56
C THR A 259 -4.89 -7.90 -16.67
N HIS A 260 -4.38 -6.81 -16.17
CA HIS A 260 -5.05 -5.89 -15.27
C HIS A 260 -6.40 -5.38 -15.79
N SER A 261 -7.36 -5.19 -14.88
CA SER A 261 -8.66 -4.57 -15.15
C SER A 261 -9.54 -5.31 -16.17
N SER A 262 -9.55 -6.64 -16.14
CA SER A 262 -10.48 -7.41 -16.97
C SER A 262 -11.57 -8.03 -16.11
N ASP A 263 -12.81 -8.05 -16.61
CA ASP A 263 -13.90 -8.83 -16.02
C ASP A 263 -13.68 -10.36 -16.13
N ALA A 264 -12.58 -10.76 -16.75
CA ALA A 264 -12.22 -12.17 -16.96
C ALA A 264 -11.53 -12.79 -15.72
N ALA A 265 -10.97 -12.00 -14.79
CA ALA A 265 -10.34 -12.56 -13.61
C ALA A 265 -11.36 -13.18 -12.65
N ALA A 266 -11.03 -14.33 -12.08
CA ALA A 266 -11.77 -14.89 -10.96
C ALA A 266 -11.53 -14.00 -9.73
N CYS A 267 -12.61 -13.41 -9.21
CA CYS A 267 -12.55 -12.54 -8.04
C CYS A 267 -13.30 -13.19 -6.88
N HIS A 268 -12.76 -12.98 -5.68
CA HIS A 268 -13.27 -13.53 -4.44
C HIS A 268 -13.47 -12.41 -3.41
N PRO A 269 -14.28 -12.62 -2.36
CA PRO A 269 -14.42 -11.64 -1.29
C PRO A 269 -13.15 -11.58 -0.42
N LEU A 270 -12.94 -10.41 0.19
CA LEU A 270 -11.98 -10.20 1.28
C LEU A 270 -12.75 -9.91 2.57
N LEU A 271 -12.30 -10.47 3.68
CA LEU A 271 -12.90 -10.23 4.99
C LEU A 271 -12.01 -9.29 5.81
N VAL A 272 -12.60 -8.22 6.33
CA VAL A 272 -11.99 -7.38 7.37
C VAL A 272 -12.66 -7.73 8.69
N GLU A 273 -11.88 -8.12 9.69
CA GLU A 273 -12.36 -8.35 11.06
C GLU A 273 -11.74 -7.31 11.98
N ILE A 274 -12.55 -6.75 12.90
CA ILE A 274 -12.13 -5.72 13.84
C ILE A 274 -12.17 -6.32 15.25
N PHE A 275 -11.12 -6.01 16.04
CA PHE A 275 -10.99 -6.51 17.40
C PHE A 275 -10.59 -5.39 18.35
N GLU A 276 -11.09 -5.46 19.58
CA GLU A 276 -10.69 -4.58 20.66
C GLU A 276 -10.02 -5.36 21.78
N PRO A 277 -8.94 -4.83 22.36
CA PRO A 277 -8.25 -5.47 23.47
C PRO A 277 -9.14 -5.49 24.73
N ALA A 278 -8.88 -6.42 25.63
CA ALA A 278 -9.49 -6.40 26.96
C ALA A 278 -9.02 -5.17 27.75
N ASP A 279 -9.83 -4.73 28.71
CA ASP A 279 -9.50 -3.62 29.60
C ASP A 279 -8.13 -3.83 30.27
N GLY A 280 -7.31 -2.79 30.27
CA GLY A 280 -5.96 -2.81 30.84
C GLY A 280 -4.87 -3.50 30.01
N ALA A 281 -5.22 -4.16 28.90
CA ALA A 281 -4.23 -4.87 28.08
C ALA A 281 -3.17 -3.94 27.44
N LEU A 282 -3.48 -2.65 27.31
CA LEU A 282 -2.60 -1.61 26.77
C LEU A 282 -2.25 -0.54 27.81
N ASP A 283 -2.22 -0.90 29.11
CA ASP A 283 -1.89 0.06 30.18
C ASP A 283 -0.54 0.74 29.91
N GLY A 284 -0.54 2.08 29.89
CA GLY A 284 0.65 2.90 29.64
C GLY A 284 0.94 3.14 28.15
N TRP A 285 0.31 2.45 27.22
CA TRP A 285 0.41 2.77 25.80
C TRP A 285 -0.33 4.08 25.48
N LYS A 286 0.20 4.82 24.50
CA LYS A 286 -0.44 6.06 24.00
C LYS A 286 -0.28 6.13 22.49
N SER A 287 -1.29 6.64 21.83
CA SER A 287 -1.22 6.97 20.41
C SER A 287 -0.01 7.88 20.14
N PRO A 288 0.76 7.61 19.06
CA PRO A 288 1.91 8.42 18.70
C PRO A 288 1.47 9.86 18.39
N PRO A 289 2.21 10.86 18.91
CA PRO A 289 1.96 12.25 18.58
C PRO A 289 2.30 12.52 17.11
N GLN A 290 1.74 13.58 16.56
CA GLN A 290 2.19 14.13 15.28
C GLN A 290 3.66 14.58 15.39
N SER A 291 4.32 14.80 14.24
CA SER A 291 5.77 15.01 14.15
C SER A 291 6.34 16.14 15.06
N GLY A 292 5.50 17.07 15.51
CA GLY A 292 5.90 18.19 16.34
C GLY A 292 6.69 19.29 15.63
N TYR A 293 6.90 19.15 14.33
CA TYR A 293 7.55 20.21 13.54
C TYR A 293 6.65 21.45 13.46
N ASP A 294 7.20 22.63 13.76
CA ASP A 294 6.49 23.91 13.89
C ASP A 294 6.01 24.51 12.55
N ARG A 295 6.37 23.89 11.43
CA ARG A 295 6.04 24.29 10.05
C ARG A 295 6.63 25.64 9.64
N SER A 296 7.60 26.18 10.38
CA SER A 296 8.25 27.47 10.10
C SER A 296 9.07 27.45 8.81
N HIS A 297 9.57 26.28 8.39
CA HIS A 297 10.49 26.10 7.26
C HIS A 297 11.73 27.02 7.35
N GLY A 298 12.11 27.41 8.60
CA GLY A 298 13.27 28.27 8.87
C GLY A 298 13.01 29.76 8.60
N ARG A 299 11.74 30.21 8.64
CA ARG A 299 11.34 31.59 8.45
C ARG A 299 10.53 32.11 9.63
#